data_5aed5f1c1e41a69426ef39e9f08e1cac
#
_entry.id   5aed5f1c1e41a69426ef39e9f08e1cac
#
_cell.length_a   1.000
_cell.length_b   1.000
_cell.length_c   1.000
_cell.angle_alpha   90.00
_cell.angle_beta   90.00
_cell.angle_gamma   90.00
#
_symmetry.space_group_name_H-M   'P 1'
#
loop_
_entity.id
_entity.type
_entity.pdbx_description
1 polymer ?
#
loop_
_entity_poly.entity_id
_entity_poly.type
_entity_poly.pdbx_seq_one_letter_code
_entity_poly.pdbx_strand_id
1 'polypeptide(L)'
;MAIQSRKIFIDSSVLISFIDRADPNHLSGVKAIETIARMQFQAYTSHQNVSETYAALALKVGISVASDFLQAILQSDIEIISPQKADLITANRILRVNRDRQISIREVLNASLMQKGGIVQILTFTYWHNYFGTYVSNLGV
;
A
#
# COMPACT_ATOMS: atom_id res chain seq x y z
N MET A 1 22.09 21.96 -3.43
CA MET A 1 21.77 20.60 -3.86
C MET A 1 20.36 20.24 -3.49
N ALA A 2 19.56 19.90 -4.47
CA ALA A 2 18.20 19.45 -4.20
C ALA A 2 18.25 18.10 -3.52
N ILE A 3 17.62 17.99 -2.34
CA ILE A 3 17.43 16.70 -1.68
C ILE A 3 16.30 16.00 -2.43
N GLN A 4 16.61 14.87 -3.08
CA GLN A 4 15.57 14.07 -3.68
C GLN A 4 14.69 13.52 -2.57
N SER A 5 13.39 13.84 -2.61
CA SER A 5 12.44 13.27 -1.68
C SER A 5 12.35 11.76 -1.93
N ARG A 6 12.52 10.99 -0.87
CA ARG A 6 12.34 9.54 -0.93
C ARG A 6 10.86 9.23 -0.99
N LYS A 7 10.48 8.42 -1.96
CA LYS A 7 9.09 7.97 -2.13
C LYS A 7 8.93 6.57 -1.55
N ILE A 8 7.81 6.34 -0.88
CA ILE A 8 7.47 5.02 -0.37
C ILE A 8 5.98 4.74 -0.57
N PHE A 9 5.65 3.52 -0.95
CA PHE A 9 4.28 3.05 -1.12
C PHE A 9 3.88 2.20 0.08
N ILE A 10 2.71 2.47 0.64
CA ILE A 10 2.21 1.76 1.83
C ILE A 10 1.08 0.83 1.42
N ASP A 11 1.27 -0.47 1.63
CA ASP A 11 0.27 -1.49 1.37
C ASP A 11 -0.80 -1.51 2.45
N SER A 12 -1.99 -2.00 2.11
CA SER A 12 -3.10 -2.16 3.05
C SER A 12 -2.73 -2.99 4.27
N SER A 13 -1.88 -4.00 4.12
CA SER A 13 -1.44 -4.83 5.26
C SER A 13 -0.79 -4.00 6.36
N VAL A 14 -0.04 -2.96 5.99
CA VAL A 14 0.59 -2.05 6.96
C VAL A 14 -0.43 -1.08 7.55
N LEU A 15 -1.33 -0.54 6.73
CA LEU A 15 -2.37 0.37 7.21
C LEU A 15 -3.30 -0.34 8.22
N ILE A 16 -3.70 -1.57 7.93
CA ILE A 16 -4.53 -2.38 8.83
C ILE A 16 -3.79 -2.63 10.14
N SER A 17 -2.55 -3.10 10.06
CA SER A 17 -1.76 -3.43 11.25
C SER A 17 -1.48 -2.21 12.11
N PHE A 18 -1.32 -1.05 11.51
CA PHE A 18 -1.09 0.21 12.23
C PHE A 18 -2.30 0.58 13.11
N ILE A 19 -3.50 0.30 12.64
CA ILE A 19 -4.74 0.69 13.33
C ILE A 19 -5.26 -0.42 14.25
N ASP A 20 -5.25 -1.68 13.78
CA ASP A 20 -5.83 -2.81 14.50
C ASP A 20 -4.86 -3.33 15.55
N ARG A 21 -5.15 -3.06 16.81
CA ARG A 21 -4.28 -3.47 17.93
C ARG A 21 -4.21 -4.99 18.12
N ALA A 22 -5.20 -5.72 17.60
CA ALA A 22 -5.22 -7.17 17.66
C ALA A 22 -4.45 -7.83 16.50
N ASP A 23 -4.01 -7.05 15.52
CA ASP A 23 -3.22 -7.57 14.41
C ASP A 23 -1.86 -8.07 14.91
N PRO A 24 -1.41 -9.28 14.51
CA PRO A 24 -0.11 -9.81 14.92
C PRO A 24 1.07 -8.87 14.57
N ASN A 25 0.91 -8.05 13.53
CA ASN A 25 1.95 -7.15 13.07
C ASN A 25 1.74 -5.70 13.56
N HIS A 26 0.88 -5.50 14.57
CA HIS A 26 0.54 -4.14 15.03
C HIS A 26 1.78 -3.33 15.42
N LEU A 27 2.63 -3.89 16.28
CA LEU A 27 3.82 -3.16 16.75
C LEU A 27 4.78 -2.84 15.61
N SER A 28 4.96 -3.78 14.69
CA SER A 28 5.79 -3.56 13.50
C SER A 28 5.19 -2.51 12.58
N GLY A 29 3.86 -2.49 12.43
CA GLY A 29 3.16 -1.47 11.63
C GLY A 29 3.32 -0.08 12.21
N VAL A 30 3.16 0.06 13.53
CA VAL A 30 3.37 1.34 14.22
C VAL A 30 4.81 1.82 14.01
N LYS A 31 5.78 0.93 14.21
CA LYS A 31 7.19 1.25 14.03
C LYS A 31 7.52 1.67 12.59
N ALA A 32 6.94 1.00 11.61
CA ALA A 32 7.16 1.31 10.20
C ALA A 32 6.62 2.71 9.85
N ILE A 33 5.41 3.03 10.27
CA ILE A 33 4.81 4.35 10.03
C ILE A 33 5.61 5.45 10.74
N GLU A 34 6.01 5.23 11.98
CA GLU A 34 6.84 6.19 12.71
C GLU A 34 8.18 6.41 12.00
N THR A 35 8.78 5.36 11.47
CA THR A 35 10.06 5.42 10.76
C THR A 35 9.95 6.28 9.49
N ILE A 36 8.92 6.07 8.68
CA ILE A 36 8.76 6.86 7.46
C ILE A 36 8.48 8.32 7.76
N ALA A 37 7.75 8.62 8.84
CA ALA A 37 7.51 9.99 9.27
C ALA A 37 8.81 10.66 9.73
N ARG A 38 9.59 9.97 10.56
CA ARG A 38 10.86 10.48 11.08
C ARG A 38 11.88 10.71 9.96
N MET A 39 11.93 9.82 8.98
CA MET A 39 12.86 9.90 7.86
C MET A 39 12.35 10.80 6.72
N GLN A 40 11.21 11.42 6.90
CA GLN A 40 10.63 12.38 5.94
C GLN A 40 10.42 11.78 4.54
N PHE A 41 9.97 10.53 4.49
CA PHE A 41 9.54 9.94 3.22
C PHE A 41 8.28 10.63 2.70
N GLN A 42 8.20 10.76 1.38
CA GLN A 42 6.94 11.10 0.73
C GLN A 42 6.15 9.80 0.56
N ALA A 43 5.03 9.69 1.28
CA ALA A 43 4.25 8.47 1.34
C ALA A 43 3.10 8.48 0.33
N TYR A 44 2.88 7.33 -0.29
CA TYR A 44 1.83 7.07 -1.27
C TYR A 44 1.07 5.82 -0.86
N THR A 45 -0.18 5.78 -1.19
CA THR A 45 -0.97 4.55 -1.18
C THR A 45 -1.94 4.58 -2.35
N SER A 46 -2.77 3.55 -2.51
CA SER A 46 -3.72 3.50 -3.61
C SER A 46 -5.15 3.56 -3.10
N HIS A 47 -6.06 3.96 -3.98
CA HIS A 47 -7.50 3.92 -3.72
C HIS A 47 -7.93 2.53 -3.25
N GLN A 48 -7.49 1.46 -3.92
CA GLN A 48 -7.84 0.09 -3.55
C GLN A 48 -7.30 -0.30 -2.17
N ASN A 49 -6.11 0.19 -1.78
CA ASN A 49 -5.58 -0.04 -0.43
C ASN A 49 -6.43 0.64 0.64
N VAL A 50 -6.87 1.87 0.38
CA VAL A 50 -7.74 2.60 1.31
C VAL A 50 -9.09 1.88 1.48
N SER A 51 -9.69 1.47 0.36
CA SER A 51 -10.97 0.75 0.38
C SER A 51 -10.87 -0.59 1.12
N GLU A 52 -9.83 -1.33 0.86
CA GLU A 52 -9.58 -2.61 1.53
C GLU A 52 -9.34 -2.43 3.03
N THR A 53 -8.56 -1.42 3.39
CA THR A 53 -8.29 -1.12 4.81
C THR A 53 -9.58 -0.75 5.53
N TYR A 54 -10.39 0.11 4.93
CA TYR A 54 -11.70 0.46 5.51
C TYR A 54 -12.54 -0.78 5.73
N ALA A 55 -12.69 -1.62 4.71
CA ALA A 55 -13.52 -2.82 4.79
C ALA A 55 -13.01 -3.79 5.88
N ALA A 56 -11.70 -3.99 5.95
CA ALA A 56 -11.11 -4.87 6.95
C ALA A 56 -11.31 -4.34 8.37
N LEU A 57 -11.12 -3.04 8.58
CA LEU A 57 -11.32 -2.42 9.90
C LEU A 57 -12.79 -2.45 10.32
N ALA A 58 -13.71 -2.20 9.38
CA ALA A 58 -15.14 -2.25 9.66
C ALA A 58 -15.56 -3.64 10.13
N LEU A 59 -15.00 -4.68 9.52
CA LEU A 59 -15.30 -6.06 9.86
C LEU A 59 -14.64 -6.51 11.17
N LYS A 60 -13.35 -6.19 11.35
CA LYS A 60 -12.54 -6.74 12.45
C LYS A 60 -12.61 -5.91 13.73
N VAL A 61 -12.76 -4.60 13.62
CA VAL A 61 -12.72 -3.69 14.77
C VAL A 61 -14.06 -2.98 14.96
N GLY A 62 -14.62 -2.41 13.90
CA GLY A 62 -15.90 -1.73 13.95
C GLY A 62 -15.97 -0.54 13.00
N ILE A 63 -17.17 -0.15 12.68
CA ILE A 63 -17.47 0.93 11.73
C ILE A 63 -16.89 2.28 12.19
N SER A 64 -16.91 2.55 13.49
CA SER A 64 -16.40 3.80 14.04
C SER A 64 -14.91 3.96 13.79
N VAL A 65 -14.13 2.91 14.04
CA VAL A 65 -12.69 2.91 13.80
C VAL A 65 -12.40 3.03 12.30
N ALA A 66 -13.14 2.32 11.46
CA ALA A 66 -12.98 2.39 10.01
C ALA A 66 -13.25 3.82 9.50
N SER A 67 -14.29 4.46 10.00
CA SER A 67 -14.63 5.85 9.65
C SER A 67 -13.54 6.82 10.08
N ASP A 68 -13.02 6.67 11.30
CA ASP A 68 -11.93 7.50 11.81
C ASP A 68 -10.66 7.33 10.98
N PHE A 69 -10.35 6.10 10.57
CA PHE A 69 -9.24 5.83 9.66
C PHE A 69 -9.39 6.59 8.34
N LEU A 70 -10.58 6.49 7.72
CA LEU A 70 -10.81 7.14 6.42
C LEU A 70 -10.65 8.66 6.53
N GLN A 71 -11.20 9.26 7.57
CA GLN A 71 -11.05 10.69 7.79
C GLN A 71 -9.57 11.05 8.00
N ALA A 72 -8.86 10.29 8.79
CA ALA A 72 -7.45 10.55 9.10
C ALA A 72 -6.57 10.46 7.85
N ILE A 73 -6.76 9.43 7.02
CA ILE A 73 -5.93 9.28 5.83
C ILE A 73 -6.21 10.37 4.79
N LEU A 74 -7.46 10.82 4.68
CA LEU A 74 -7.82 11.91 3.78
C LEU A 74 -7.24 13.25 4.22
N GLN A 75 -6.99 13.43 5.51
CA GLN A 75 -6.38 14.65 6.08
C GLN A 75 -4.86 14.56 6.18
N SER A 76 -4.29 13.40 5.94
CA SER A 76 -2.84 13.19 6.04
C SER A 76 -2.11 13.67 4.79
N ASP A 77 -0.78 13.68 4.86
CA ASP A 77 0.09 13.99 3.73
C ASP A 77 0.32 12.78 2.82
N ILE A 78 -0.29 11.64 3.12
CA ILE A 78 -0.20 10.45 2.27
C ILE A 78 -0.98 10.72 0.99
N GLU A 79 -0.30 10.63 -0.14
CA GLU A 79 -0.94 10.80 -1.44
C GLU A 79 -1.65 9.51 -1.86
N ILE A 80 -2.94 9.63 -2.21
CA ILE A 80 -3.75 8.48 -2.62
C ILE A 80 -3.86 8.51 -4.13
N ILE A 81 -3.28 7.51 -4.79
CA ILE A 81 -3.31 7.39 -6.25
C ILE A 81 -4.30 6.33 -6.68
N SER A 82 -4.96 6.59 -7.82
CA SER A 82 -6.02 5.73 -8.32
C SER A 82 -5.64 5.12 -9.66
N PRO A 83 -5.94 3.84 -9.88
CA PRO A 83 -5.72 3.23 -11.18
C PRO A 83 -6.73 3.76 -12.19
N GLN A 84 -6.30 3.79 -13.45
CA GLN A 84 -7.13 4.12 -14.60
C GLN A 84 -7.46 2.84 -15.38
N LYS A 85 -8.31 2.97 -16.39
CA LYS A 85 -8.67 1.82 -17.23
C LYS A 85 -7.44 1.15 -17.86
N ALA A 86 -6.44 1.94 -18.26
CA ALA A 86 -5.20 1.40 -18.81
C ALA A 86 -4.47 0.48 -17.81
N ASP A 87 -4.53 0.80 -16.52
CA ASP A 87 -3.93 -0.05 -15.48
C ASP A 87 -4.69 -1.37 -15.33
N LEU A 88 -6.01 -1.35 -15.46
CA LEU A 88 -6.81 -2.58 -15.46
C LEU A 88 -6.51 -3.46 -16.68
N ILE A 89 -6.30 -2.87 -17.85
CA ILE A 89 -5.92 -3.61 -19.05
C ILE A 89 -4.56 -4.30 -18.83
N THR A 90 -3.59 -3.59 -18.30
CA THR A 90 -2.27 -4.15 -17.96
C THR A 90 -2.39 -5.26 -16.92
N ALA A 91 -3.19 -5.03 -15.88
CA ALA A 91 -3.41 -6.02 -14.83
C ALA A 91 -4.05 -7.29 -15.38
N ASN A 92 -5.04 -7.15 -16.25
CA ASN A 92 -5.70 -8.30 -16.88
C ASN A 92 -4.69 -9.16 -17.65
N ARG A 93 -3.80 -8.54 -18.40
CA ARG A 93 -2.75 -9.26 -19.16
C ARG A 93 -1.82 -10.04 -18.22
N ILE A 94 -1.36 -9.39 -17.14
CA ILE A 94 -0.45 -10.00 -16.16
C ILE A 94 -1.15 -11.17 -15.46
N LEU A 95 -2.38 -10.99 -15.04
CA LEU A 95 -3.15 -12.03 -14.34
C LEU A 95 -3.40 -13.24 -15.26
N ARG A 96 -3.67 -13.02 -16.53
CA ARG A 96 -3.90 -14.10 -17.50
C ARG A 96 -2.65 -14.92 -17.76
N VAL A 97 -1.49 -14.29 -17.82
CA VAL A 97 -0.20 -14.96 -18.01
C VAL A 97 0.19 -15.77 -16.78
N ASN A 98 -0.26 -15.35 -15.59
CA ASN A 98 0.10 -15.97 -14.31
C ASN A 98 -1.08 -16.69 -13.66
N ARG A 99 -1.99 -17.28 -14.45
CA ARG A 99 -3.23 -17.91 -13.95
C ARG A 99 -3.01 -19.02 -12.93
N ASP A 100 -1.90 -19.70 -13.00
CA ASP A 100 -1.53 -20.78 -12.09
C ASP A 100 -0.97 -20.28 -10.74
N ARG A 101 -0.81 -18.98 -10.61
CA ARG A 101 -0.39 -18.34 -9.36
C ARG A 101 -1.56 -17.60 -8.76
N GLN A 102 -1.66 -17.64 -7.43
CA GLN A 102 -2.67 -16.87 -6.71
C GLN A 102 -2.19 -15.45 -6.51
N ILE A 103 -2.31 -14.64 -7.56
CA ILE A 103 -1.93 -13.24 -7.54
C ILE A 103 -3.20 -12.39 -7.47
N SER A 104 -3.25 -11.47 -6.52
CA SER A 104 -4.41 -10.59 -6.39
C SER A 104 -4.33 -9.44 -7.39
N ILE A 105 -5.49 -9.03 -7.90
CA ILE A 105 -5.58 -7.85 -8.76
C ILE A 105 -5.10 -6.59 -8.03
N ARG A 106 -5.33 -6.50 -6.73
CA ARG A 106 -4.86 -5.38 -5.91
C ARG A 106 -3.34 -5.23 -5.98
N GLU A 107 -2.60 -6.34 -5.82
CA GLU A 107 -1.14 -6.31 -5.90
C GLU A 107 -0.65 -5.85 -7.26
N VAL A 108 -1.26 -6.34 -8.33
CA VAL A 108 -0.85 -5.98 -9.69
C VAL A 108 -1.14 -4.51 -9.97
N LEU A 109 -2.29 -4.01 -9.53
CA LEU A 109 -2.63 -2.59 -9.67
C LEU A 109 -1.68 -1.71 -8.85
N ASN A 110 -1.36 -2.10 -7.63
CA ASN A 110 -0.39 -1.38 -6.81
C ASN A 110 0.97 -1.32 -7.49
N ALA A 111 1.44 -2.44 -8.04
CA ALA A 111 2.71 -2.48 -8.76
C ALA A 111 2.70 -1.57 -9.99
N SER A 112 1.60 -1.53 -10.72
CA SER A 112 1.45 -0.64 -11.88
C SER A 112 1.54 0.83 -11.48
N LEU A 113 0.85 1.22 -10.39
CA LEU A 113 0.89 2.58 -9.88
C LEU A 113 2.28 2.97 -9.39
N MET A 114 2.97 2.05 -8.72
CA MET A 114 4.35 2.28 -8.28
C MET A 114 5.27 2.50 -9.46
N GLN A 115 5.17 1.67 -10.49
CA GLN A 115 6.01 1.82 -11.69
C GLN A 115 5.78 3.17 -12.36
N LYS A 116 4.54 3.56 -12.55
CA LYS A 116 4.19 4.84 -13.18
C LYS A 116 4.67 6.03 -12.35
N GLY A 117 4.64 5.92 -11.04
CA GLY A 117 5.07 6.98 -10.13
C GLY A 117 6.56 7.00 -9.83
N GLY A 118 7.33 6.06 -10.36
CA GLY A 118 8.75 5.95 -10.05
C GLY A 118 9.02 5.56 -8.61
N ILE A 119 8.09 4.82 -7.99
CA ILE A 119 8.21 4.40 -6.59
C ILE A 119 8.79 2.99 -6.57
N VAL A 120 9.93 2.82 -5.91
CA VAL A 120 10.65 1.54 -5.85
C VAL A 120 10.71 0.93 -4.45
N GLN A 121 10.19 1.64 -3.45
CA GLN A 121 10.16 1.18 -2.06
C GLN A 121 8.72 0.96 -1.62
N ILE A 122 8.48 -0.13 -0.92
CA ILE A 122 7.17 -0.49 -0.40
C ILE A 122 7.26 -0.91 1.06
N LEU A 123 6.22 -0.59 1.82
CA LEU A 123 5.99 -1.19 3.13
C LEU A 123 4.84 -2.19 2.99
N THR A 124 5.11 -3.46 3.25
CA THR A 124 4.11 -4.51 3.20
C THR A 124 4.48 -5.67 4.13
N PHE A 125 3.49 -6.36 4.67
CA PHE A 125 3.65 -7.60 5.43
C PHE A 125 3.30 -8.83 4.60
N THR A 126 2.90 -8.63 3.35
CA THR A 126 2.56 -9.73 2.44
C THR A 126 3.69 -9.96 1.46
N TYR A 127 3.69 -11.15 0.84
CA TYR A 127 4.67 -11.45 -0.20
C TYR A 127 4.47 -10.49 -1.38
N TRP A 128 5.60 -9.93 -1.87
CA TRP A 128 5.58 -8.95 -2.96
C TRP A 128 6.25 -9.50 -4.20
N HIS A 129 5.56 -9.44 -5.32
CA HIS A 129 6.07 -9.87 -6.62
C HIS A 129 6.56 -8.67 -7.42
N ASN A 130 7.64 -8.88 -8.19
CA ASN A 130 8.11 -7.87 -9.12
C ASN A 130 7.49 -8.12 -10.50
N TYR A 131 6.41 -7.43 -10.80
CA TYR A 131 5.62 -7.65 -12.03
C TYR A 131 6.18 -6.94 -13.25
N PHE A 132 7.10 -6.00 -13.08
CA PHE A 132 7.58 -5.15 -14.16
C PHE A 132 9.09 -5.22 -14.35
N GLY A 133 9.76 -6.15 -13.71
CA GLY A 133 11.22 -6.29 -13.82
C GLY A 133 12.04 -5.21 -13.16
N THR A 134 11.41 -4.30 -12.43
CA THR A 134 12.09 -3.25 -11.67
C THR A 134 12.38 -3.71 -10.26
N TYR A 135 13.51 -3.25 -9.72
CA TYR A 135 13.85 -3.55 -8.33
C TYR A 135 12.86 -2.87 -7.38
N VAL A 136 12.31 -3.65 -6.47
CA VAL A 136 11.42 -3.16 -5.43
C VAL A 136 11.98 -3.59 -4.07
N SER A 137 12.20 -2.62 -3.21
CA SER A 137 12.71 -2.86 -1.86
C SER A 137 11.56 -2.79 -0.86
N ASN A 138 11.38 -3.86 -0.11
CA ASN A 138 10.46 -3.85 1.04
C ASN A 138 11.25 -3.38 2.27
N LEU A 139 10.94 -2.18 2.75
CA LEU A 139 11.61 -1.62 3.93
C LEU A 139 11.16 -2.26 5.26
N GLY A 140 10.32 -3.23 5.19
CA GLY A 140 9.60 -3.50 6.24
C GLY A 140 9.92 -4.26 7.27
N VAL A 141 10.13 -4.76 7.04
CA VAL A 141 9.59 -5.28 8.16
C VAL A 141 9.87 -6.71 8.24
#